data_375945ead7f958afc3844d047ca3ade0
#
_entry.id   375945ead7f958afc3844d047ca3ade0
#
_cell.length_a   1.000
_cell.length_b   1.000
_cell.length_c   1.000
_cell.angle_alpha   90.00
_cell.angle_beta   90.00
_cell.angle_gamma   90.00
#
_symmetry.space_group_name_H-M   'P 1'
#
loop_
_entity.id
_entity.type
_entity.pdbx_description
1 polymer ?
#
loop_
_entity_poly.entity_id
_entity_poly.type
_entity_poly.pdbx_seq_one_letter_code
_entity_poly.pdbx_strand_id
1 'polypeptide(L)'
;MNLTAYEEALGTTEETGTSPDAILTFFEENGVRVIAKEKRTTDDLIAALDRGHPVLVCIQAWGADGYNTQDPSDADTYLAEGHWVICVGYQKKTDGNVFYFNDPACVGYGLMREADLNRRWIDMDAAGTIYDHYGIEIDESGSAYDPQGVFELE
;
A
#
# COMPACT_ATOMS: atom_id res chain seq x y z
N MET A 1 12.89 16.34 7.57
CA MET A 1 13.73 15.15 7.32
C MET A 1 13.84 15.01 5.79
N ASN A 2 15.00 14.71 5.24
CA ASN A 2 15.16 14.50 3.79
C ASN A 2 14.94 13.00 3.46
N LEU A 3 14.83 12.65 2.16
CA LEU A 3 14.55 11.29 1.73
C LEU A 3 15.54 10.26 2.30
N THR A 4 16.84 10.54 2.21
CA THR A 4 17.90 9.65 2.73
C THR A 4 17.73 9.35 4.23
N ALA A 5 17.35 10.35 5.03
CA ALA A 5 17.11 10.15 6.46
C ALA A 5 15.88 9.28 6.74
N TYR A 6 14.87 9.28 5.86
CA TYR A 6 13.75 8.35 5.94
C TYR A 6 14.15 6.93 5.55
N GLU A 7 14.92 6.77 4.48
CA GLU A 7 15.45 5.49 4.03
C GLU A 7 16.31 4.84 5.12
N GLU A 8 17.21 5.61 5.75
CA GLU A 8 18.03 5.16 6.88
C GLU A 8 17.16 4.74 8.08
N ALA A 9 16.17 5.55 8.45
CA ALA A 9 15.27 5.26 9.58
C ALA A 9 14.40 4.02 9.35
N LEU A 10 14.00 3.76 8.10
CA LEU A 10 13.22 2.59 7.70
C LEU A 10 14.08 1.37 7.39
N GLY A 11 15.41 1.50 7.37
CA GLY A 11 16.30 0.42 6.96
C GLY A 11 16.09 -0.02 5.51
N THR A 12 15.61 0.89 4.68
CA THR A 12 15.34 0.63 3.26
C THR A 12 16.63 0.36 2.50
N THR A 13 16.65 -0.69 1.67
CA THR A 13 17.76 -0.99 0.77
C THR A 13 17.27 -1.16 -0.67
N GLU A 14 18.19 -1.01 -1.64
CA GLU A 14 17.87 -1.29 -3.04
C GLU A 14 17.54 -2.76 -3.30
N GLU A 15 18.09 -3.67 -2.48
CA GLU A 15 17.94 -5.11 -2.65
C GLU A 15 16.65 -5.66 -2.02
N THR A 16 16.23 -5.10 -0.88
CA THR A 16 15.14 -5.67 -0.07
C THR A 16 13.94 -4.74 0.10
N GLY A 17 14.05 -3.49 -0.38
CA GLY A 17 13.04 -2.47 -0.15
C GLY A 17 12.86 -2.15 1.34
N THR A 18 11.64 -1.89 1.75
CA THR A 18 11.25 -1.60 3.15
C THR A 18 10.31 -2.67 3.66
N SER A 19 10.67 -3.36 4.73
CA SER A 19 9.82 -4.40 5.31
C SER A 19 8.58 -3.81 6.00
N PRO A 20 7.47 -4.56 6.08
CA PRO A 20 6.28 -4.16 6.84
C PRO A 20 6.59 -3.82 8.30
N ASP A 21 7.43 -4.60 8.97
CA ASP A 21 7.80 -4.40 10.36
C ASP A 21 8.57 -3.10 10.57
N ALA A 22 9.46 -2.74 9.64
CA ALA A 22 10.19 -1.47 9.70
C ALA A 22 9.23 -0.27 9.58
N ILE A 23 8.23 -0.37 8.70
CA ILE A 23 7.20 0.67 8.55
C ILE A 23 6.38 0.79 9.85
N LEU A 24 5.95 -0.32 10.44
CA LEU A 24 5.18 -0.32 11.69
C LEU A 24 5.99 0.30 12.84
N THR A 25 7.26 -0.11 12.99
CA THR A 25 8.16 0.44 13.99
C THR A 25 8.34 1.95 13.81
N PHE A 26 8.55 2.39 12.57
CA PHE A 26 8.68 3.82 12.27
C PHE A 26 7.43 4.61 12.63
N PHE A 27 6.23 4.11 12.35
CA PHE A 27 4.98 4.75 12.73
C PHE A 27 4.83 4.81 14.25
N GLU A 28 5.12 3.72 14.97
CA GLU A 28 5.05 3.68 16.43
C GLU A 28 5.99 4.70 17.06
N GLU A 29 7.26 4.75 16.63
CA GLU A 29 8.27 5.69 17.14
C GLU A 29 7.91 7.15 16.87
N ASN A 30 7.15 7.42 15.83
CA ASN A 30 6.68 8.76 15.47
C ASN A 30 5.26 9.08 16.00
N GLY A 31 4.67 8.19 16.80
CA GLY A 31 3.36 8.39 17.41
C GLY A 31 2.18 8.34 16.43
N VAL A 32 2.38 7.77 15.25
CA VAL A 32 1.32 7.59 14.26
C VAL A 32 0.57 6.29 14.55
N ARG A 33 -0.74 6.39 14.74
CA ARG A 33 -1.57 5.20 14.97
C ARG A 33 -1.90 4.51 13.67
N VAL A 34 -1.70 3.20 13.63
CA VAL A 34 -1.96 2.39 12.45
C VAL A 34 -2.64 1.08 12.81
N ILE A 35 -3.35 0.51 11.84
CA ILE A 35 -3.98 -0.81 11.92
C ILE A 35 -3.45 -1.67 10.78
N ALA A 36 -2.48 -2.54 11.06
CA ALA A 36 -1.95 -3.49 10.11
C ALA A 36 -2.82 -4.76 10.04
N LYS A 37 -3.12 -5.23 8.84
CA LYS A 37 -3.94 -6.42 8.63
C LYS A 37 -3.63 -7.07 7.29
N GLU A 38 -3.51 -8.40 7.29
CA GLU A 38 -3.54 -9.23 6.09
C GLU A 38 -4.98 -9.59 5.69
N LYS A 39 -5.13 -10.15 4.49
CA LYS A 39 -6.43 -10.61 3.97
C LYS A 39 -7.49 -9.52 3.96
N ARG A 40 -7.08 -8.27 3.76
CA ARG A 40 -8.02 -7.19 3.53
C ARG A 40 -8.78 -7.42 2.22
N THR A 41 -9.96 -6.89 2.16
CA THR A 41 -10.77 -6.83 0.94
C THR A 41 -10.80 -5.41 0.39
N THR A 42 -11.25 -5.24 -0.83
CA THR A 42 -11.53 -3.90 -1.38
C THR A 42 -12.64 -3.17 -0.62
N ASP A 43 -13.58 -3.90 -0.01
CA ASP A 43 -14.57 -3.31 0.90
C ASP A 43 -13.92 -2.79 2.20
N ASP A 44 -12.88 -3.47 2.73
CA ASP A 44 -12.10 -2.96 3.87
C ASP A 44 -11.39 -1.64 3.51
N LEU A 45 -10.85 -1.51 2.28
CA LEU A 45 -10.26 -0.25 1.80
C LEU A 45 -11.31 0.86 1.72
N ILE A 46 -12.46 0.58 1.12
CA ILE A 46 -13.57 1.54 1.02
C ILE A 46 -13.98 2.00 2.42
N ALA A 47 -14.15 1.07 3.35
CA ALA A 47 -14.54 1.40 4.72
C ALA A 47 -13.48 2.25 5.45
N ALA A 48 -12.19 2.02 5.23
CA ALA A 48 -11.10 2.84 5.77
C ALA A 48 -11.15 4.26 5.16
N LEU A 49 -11.22 4.35 3.84
CA LEU A 49 -11.28 5.62 3.11
C LEU A 49 -12.52 6.45 3.47
N ASP A 50 -13.68 5.81 3.68
CA ASP A 50 -14.91 6.47 4.15
C ASP A 50 -14.76 7.08 5.56
N ARG A 51 -13.81 6.56 6.37
CA ARG A 51 -13.42 7.15 7.65
C ARG A 51 -12.36 8.24 7.52
N GLY A 52 -11.87 8.51 6.33
CA GLY A 52 -10.76 9.43 6.09
C GLY A 52 -9.38 8.83 6.37
N HIS A 53 -9.28 7.51 6.45
CA HIS A 53 -8.05 6.79 6.73
C HIS A 53 -7.42 6.28 5.44
N PRO A 54 -6.28 6.81 4.98
CA PRO A 54 -5.54 6.24 3.87
C PRO A 54 -4.94 4.89 4.28
N VAL A 55 -4.73 4.03 3.30
CA VAL A 55 -4.18 2.69 3.53
C VAL A 55 -2.92 2.48 2.71
N LEU A 56 -1.81 2.23 3.37
CA LEU A 56 -0.58 1.79 2.73
C LEU A 56 -0.77 0.33 2.33
N VAL A 57 -0.56 0.02 1.05
CA VAL A 57 -0.70 -1.32 0.50
C VAL A 57 0.57 -1.74 -0.23
N CYS A 58 0.94 -3.00 -0.07
CA CYS A 58 2.06 -3.59 -0.80
C CYS A 58 1.53 -4.35 -2.01
N ILE A 59 2.01 -4.00 -3.19
CA ILE A 59 1.53 -4.54 -4.46
C ILE A 59 2.71 -4.99 -5.33
N GLN A 60 2.43 -5.84 -6.31
CA GLN A 60 3.37 -6.08 -7.41
C GLN A 60 3.22 -4.96 -8.44
N ALA A 61 4.23 -4.10 -8.56
CA ALA A 61 4.17 -2.88 -9.39
C ALA A 61 3.94 -3.21 -10.87
N TRP A 62 4.58 -4.26 -11.39
CA TRP A 62 4.49 -4.67 -12.79
C TRP A 62 3.63 -5.93 -13.00
N GLY A 63 2.95 -6.35 -11.95
CA GLY A 63 1.94 -7.41 -11.97
C GLY A 63 2.45 -8.77 -11.53
N ALA A 64 1.60 -9.49 -10.81
CA ALA A 64 1.80 -10.87 -10.40
C ALA A 64 1.16 -11.85 -11.41
N ASP A 65 1.31 -11.58 -12.71
CA ASP A 65 0.70 -12.40 -13.76
C ASP A 65 1.31 -13.80 -13.76
N GLY A 66 0.47 -14.80 -13.53
CA GLY A 66 0.90 -16.20 -13.46
C GLY A 66 1.17 -16.71 -12.05
N TYR A 67 1.22 -15.85 -11.02
CA TYR A 67 1.36 -16.32 -9.65
C TYR A 67 0.13 -17.11 -9.21
N ASN A 68 0.37 -18.30 -8.66
CA ASN A 68 -0.67 -19.15 -8.12
C ASN A 68 -0.60 -19.19 -6.60
N THR A 69 -1.53 -18.54 -5.92
CA THR A 69 -1.59 -18.52 -4.45
C THR A 69 -1.78 -19.91 -3.82
N GLN A 70 -2.19 -20.90 -4.61
CA GLN A 70 -2.33 -22.30 -4.15
C GLN A 70 -1.02 -23.09 -4.27
N ASP A 71 -0.05 -22.56 -5.03
CA ASP A 71 1.28 -23.16 -5.19
C ASP A 71 2.33 -22.04 -5.08
N PRO A 72 2.85 -21.78 -3.87
CA PRO A 72 3.78 -20.70 -3.63
C PRO A 72 5.21 -21.00 -4.14
N SER A 73 5.46 -22.13 -4.78
CA SER A 73 6.81 -22.50 -5.27
C SER A 73 7.37 -21.54 -6.32
N ASP A 74 6.50 -20.74 -6.96
CA ASP A 74 6.87 -19.77 -7.98
C ASP A 74 7.00 -18.32 -7.43
N ALA A 75 6.91 -18.14 -6.10
CA ALA A 75 6.90 -16.81 -5.49
C ALA A 75 8.11 -15.96 -5.87
N ASP A 76 9.31 -16.52 -5.85
CA ASP A 76 10.55 -15.81 -6.23
C ASP A 76 10.53 -15.27 -7.67
N THR A 77 9.77 -15.92 -8.55
CA THR A 77 9.63 -15.49 -9.95
C THR A 77 8.60 -14.40 -10.14
N TYR A 78 7.47 -14.47 -9.41
CA TYR A 78 6.30 -13.62 -9.65
C TYR A 78 6.11 -12.52 -8.63
N LEU A 79 6.78 -12.57 -7.47
CA LEU A 79 6.65 -11.60 -6.38
C LEU A 79 7.94 -10.81 -6.12
N ALA A 80 8.79 -10.65 -7.15
CA ALA A 80 10.06 -9.92 -7.04
C ALA A 80 9.93 -8.39 -7.19
N GLU A 81 8.74 -7.89 -7.53
CA GLU A 81 8.50 -6.50 -7.92
C GLU A 81 7.61 -5.77 -6.91
N GLY A 82 7.86 -6.05 -5.62
CA GLY A 82 7.13 -5.45 -4.50
C GLY A 82 7.24 -3.94 -4.48
N HIS A 83 6.12 -3.26 -4.21
CA HIS A 83 6.04 -1.81 -4.21
C HIS A 83 4.99 -1.30 -3.23
N TRP A 84 5.37 -0.30 -2.42
CA TRP A 84 4.46 0.34 -1.48
C TRP A 84 3.79 1.55 -2.12
N VAL A 85 2.46 1.57 -2.09
CA VAL A 85 1.63 2.70 -2.52
C VAL A 85 0.58 3.04 -1.47
N ILE A 86 0.13 4.29 -1.43
CA ILE A 86 -0.90 4.73 -0.50
C ILE A 86 -2.23 4.85 -1.23
N CYS A 87 -3.20 4.01 -0.88
CA CYS A 87 -4.58 4.14 -1.34
C CYS A 87 -5.22 5.34 -0.64
N VAL A 88 -5.64 6.35 -1.42
CA VAL A 88 -6.14 7.63 -0.94
C VAL A 88 -7.57 7.94 -1.36
N GLY A 89 -8.16 7.13 -2.23
CA GLY A 89 -9.51 7.35 -2.69
C GLY A 89 -10.04 6.23 -3.56
N TYR A 90 -11.33 6.29 -3.84
CA TYR A 90 -11.98 5.33 -4.71
C TYR A 90 -13.16 5.95 -5.47
N GLN A 91 -13.56 5.32 -6.54
CA GLN A 91 -14.77 5.65 -7.29
C GLN A 91 -15.57 4.39 -7.58
N LYS A 92 -16.84 4.37 -7.17
CA LYS A 92 -17.77 3.29 -7.53
C LYS A 92 -18.17 3.43 -9.00
N LYS A 93 -18.09 2.34 -9.75
CA LYS A 93 -18.55 2.24 -11.13
C LYS A 93 -19.40 0.99 -11.31
N THR A 94 -20.17 0.94 -12.40
CA THR A 94 -21.06 -0.19 -12.70
C THR A 94 -20.31 -1.47 -13.06
N ASP A 95 -19.05 -1.35 -13.46
CA ASP A 95 -18.17 -2.44 -13.91
C ASP A 95 -17.04 -2.73 -12.90
N GLY A 96 -17.22 -2.38 -11.63
CA GLY A 96 -16.26 -2.53 -10.56
C GLY A 96 -15.65 -1.21 -10.11
N ASN A 97 -15.10 -1.18 -8.91
CA ASN A 97 -14.52 0.02 -8.33
C ASN A 97 -13.19 0.39 -9.00
N VAL A 98 -12.83 1.67 -8.91
CA VAL A 98 -11.49 2.18 -9.25
C VAL A 98 -10.90 2.79 -8.00
N PHE A 99 -9.66 2.44 -7.67
CA PHE A 99 -8.92 2.96 -6.53
C PHE A 99 -7.83 3.91 -7.01
N TYR A 100 -7.58 4.96 -6.23
CA TYR A 100 -6.59 6.00 -6.49
C TYR A 100 -5.46 5.91 -5.48
N PHE A 101 -4.24 6.07 -5.96
CA PHE A 101 -3.04 5.89 -5.16
C PHE A 101 -2.09 7.07 -5.29
N ASN A 102 -1.50 7.46 -4.16
CA ASN A 102 -0.23 8.18 -4.16
C ASN A 102 0.86 7.13 -4.36
N ASP A 103 1.54 7.22 -5.50
CA ASP A 103 2.59 6.31 -5.90
C ASP A 103 3.88 7.11 -6.15
N PRO A 104 4.96 6.87 -5.38
CA PRO A 104 6.21 7.62 -5.54
C PRO A 104 6.90 7.37 -6.88
N ALA A 105 6.56 6.29 -7.60
CA ALA A 105 7.09 5.99 -8.92
C ALA A 105 6.34 6.70 -10.06
N CYS A 106 5.20 7.33 -9.77
CA CYS A 106 4.37 8.01 -10.77
C CYS A 106 4.42 9.52 -10.61
N VAL A 107 4.29 10.24 -11.74
CA VAL A 107 4.01 11.68 -11.74
C VAL A 107 2.50 11.86 -11.64
N GLY A 108 2.01 12.26 -10.47
CA GLY A 108 0.58 12.39 -10.19
C GLY A 108 0.02 11.19 -9.41
N TYR A 109 -1.27 10.88 -9.64
CA TYR A 109 -1.94 9.77 -8.96
C TYR A 109 -1.93 8.52 -9.83
N GLY A 110 -1.55 7.38 -9.23
CA GLY A 110 -1.82 6.09 -9.83
C GLY A 110 -3.31 5.72 -9.69
N LEU A 111 -3.80 4.90 -10.59
CA LEU A 111 -5.13 4.31 -10.47
C LEU A 111 -5.10 2.83 -10.86
N MET A 112 -5.91 2.02 -10.16
CA MET A 112 -6.14 0.63 -10.54
C MET A 112 -7.63 0.31 -10.49
N ARG A 113 -8.07 -0.53 -11.44
CA ARG A 113 -9.37 -1.18 -11.33
C ARG A 113 -9.32 -2.23 -10.23
N GLU A 114 -10.44 -2.47 -9.59
CA GLU A 114 -10.57 -3.44 -8.50
C GLU A 114 -10.02 -4.83 -8.85
N ALA A 115 -10.28 -5.32 -10.06
CA ALA A 115 -9.77 -6.61 -10.52
C ALA A 115 -8.23 -6.63 -10.62
N ASP A 116 -7.63 -5.53 -11.10
CA ASP A 116 -6.16 -5.40 -11.17
C ASP A 116 -5.54 -5.26 -9.78
N LEU A 117 -6.18 -4.50 -8.90
CA LEU A 117 -5.73 -4.36 -7.52
C LEU A 117 -5.72 -5.73 -6.82
N ASN A 118 -6.84 -6.46 -6.86
CA ASN A 118 -6.93 -7.78 -6.23
C ASN A 118 -5.87 -8.77 -6.75
N ARG A 119 -5.51 -8.68 -8.03
CA ARG A 119 -4.47 -9.53 -8.62
C ARG A 119 -3.06 -9.14 -8.20
N ARG A 120 -2.81 -7.86 -7.96
CA ARG A 120 -1.48 -7.30 -7.64
C ARG A 120 -1.23 -7.12 -6.14
N TRP A 121 -2.27 -7.22 -5.30
CA TRP A 121 -2.18 -6.95 -3.88
C TRP A 121 -1.63 -8.13 -3.11
N ILE A 122 -0.41 -8.47 -3.44
CA ILE A 122 0.38 -9.54 -2.83
C ILE A 122 1.86 -9.19 -2.94
N ASP A 123 2.64 -9.58 -1.96
CA ASP A 123 4.08 -9.37 -1.97
C ASP A 123 4.81 -10.44 -1.15
N MET A 124 6.13 -10.48 -1.28
CA MET A 124 6.99 -11.36 -0.52
C MET A 124 8.21 -10.59 -0.03
N ASP A 125 8.54 -10.71 1.26
CA ASP A 125 9.75 -10.11 1.80
C ASP A 125 11.01 -10.94 1.48
N ALA A 126 12.18 -10.38 1.79
CA ALA A 126 13.47 -11.02 1.59
C ALA A 126 13.65 -12.33 2.40
N ALA A 127 12.83 -12.58 3.42
CA ALA A 127 12.81 -13.81 4.19
C ALA A 127 11.90 -14.89 3.58
N GLY A 128 11.18 -14.57 2.50
CA GLY A 128 10.22 -15.46 1.84
C GLY A 128 8.83 -15.45 2.49
N THR A 129 8.52 -14.49 3.36
CA THR A 129 7.19 -14.34 3.94
C THR A 129 6.27 -13.69 2.93
N ILE A 130 5.15 -14.34 2.63
CA ILE A 130 4.15 -13.84 1.67
C ILE A 130 3.10 -13.03 2.43
N TYR A 131 2.87 -11.81 1.96
CA TYR A 131 1.87 -10.86 2.45
C TYR A 131 0.72 -10.78 1.44
N ASP A 132 -0.35 -11.48 1.70
CA ASP A 132 -1.52 -11.53 0.84
C ASP A 132 -2.57 -10.49 1.28
N HIS A 133 -2.85 -9.52 0.42
CA HIS A 133 -3.77 -8.41 0.68
C HIS A 133 -3.42 -7.68 1.99
N TYR A 134 -2.13 -7.45 2.20
CA TYR A 134 -1.63 -6.75 3.38
C TYR A 134 -1.79 -5.24 3.22
N GLY A 135 -2.30 -4.59 4.27
CA GLY A 135 -2.44 -3.14 4.30
C GLY A 135 -2.29 -2.58 5.70
N ILE A 136 -1.69 -1.39 5.77
CA ILE A 136 -1.50 -0.60 6.98
C ILE A 136 -2.42 0.61 6.87
N GLU A 137 -3.53 0.60 7.58
CA GLU A 137 -4.47 1.71 7.67
C GLU A 137 -3.92 2.76 8.64
N ILE A 138 -3.87 4.02 8.22
CA ILE A 138 -3.39 5.12 9.04
C ILE A 138 -4.61 5.70 9.79
N ASP A 139 -4.71 5.37 11.09
CA ASP A 139 -5.81 5.78 11.97
C ASP A 139 -5.44 7.06 12.73
N GLU A 140 -5.22 8.14 12.01
CA GLU A 140 -4.99 9.46 12.59
C GLU A 140 -6.33 10.19 12.82
N SER A 141 -6.90 10.02 14.02
CA SER A 141 -8.05 10.81 14.44
C SER A 141 -7.60 12.22 14.80
N GLY A 142 -7.63 13.14 13.88
CA GLY A 142 -7.29 14.53 14.23
C GLY A 142 -7.13 15.53 13.10
N SER A 143 -6.77 15.13 11.94
CA SER A 143 -6.89 15.97 10.76
C SER A 143 -8.11 15.52 9.97
N ALA A 144 -9.17 16.31 10.01
CA ALA A 144 -10.24 16.14 9.05
C ALA A 144 -9.61 16.26 7.66
N TYR A 145 -9.34 15.13 7.00
CA TYR A 145 -9.06 15.13 5.58
C TYR A 145 -10.33 15.68 4.91
N ASP A 146 -10.23 16.88 4.39
CA ASP A 146 -11.27 17.42 3.53
C ASP A 146 -10.96 17.00 2.10
N PRO A 147 -11.66 15.98 1.56
CA PRO A 147 -11.42 15.51 0.19
C PRO A 147 -11.76 16.58 -0.86
N GLN A 148 -12.37 17.68 -0.46
CA GLN A 148 -12.66 18.84 -1.28
C GLN A 148 -11.76 20.04 -0.95
N GLY A 149 -10.89 19.91 0.05
CA GLY A 149 -9.90 20.90 0.41
C GLY A 149 -8.88 21.06 -0.71
N VAL A 150 -8.86 22.20 -1.34
CA VAL A 150 -7.80 22.57 -2.27
C VAL A 150 -6.63 23.09 -1.45
N PHE A 151 -5.53 22.35 -1.41
CA PHE A 151 -4.28 22.88 -0.89
C PHE A 151 -3.57 23.65 -2.01
N GLU A 152 -3.43 24.96 -1.88
CA GLU A 152 -2.46 25.70 -2.68
C GLU A 152 -1.08 25.37 -2.12
N LEU A 153 -0.27 24.71 -2.95
CA LEU A 153 1.16 24.55 -2.69
C LEU A 153 1.84 25.83 -3.12
N GLU A 154 2.37 26.60 -2.15
CA GLU A 154 3.25 27.73 -2.42
C GLU A 154 4.67 27.28 -2.82
#